data_e043432d17a69dc0e9bc005be714a59e
#
_entry.id   e043432d17a69dc0e9bc005be714a59e
#
_cell.length_a   1.000
_cell.length_b   1.000
_cell.length_c   1.000
_cell.angle_alpha   90.00
_cell.angle_beta   90.00
_cell.angle_gamma   90.00
#
_symmetry.space_group_name_H-M   'P 1'
#
loop_
_entity.id
_entity.type
_entity.pdbx_description
1 polymer ?
#
loop_
_entity_poly.entity_id
_entity_poly.type
_entity_poly.pdbx_seq_one_letter_code
_entity_poly.pdbx_strand_id
1 'polypeptide(L)'
;MYLVLFSIFASRFLRLDFGGYIMDIVQSFLFSIGRCPLSLYEQRIMCIIVKHATVYRVDKKMKSQLFAWDVDSVDIKITLSVRDVLGDDNKHYERVLSACLSLMSRQFSVCDPDSENWFATPIIYNVLHHSRSGLIQFFVSAKLMAAIVDFRKGYRQYSLDVALTLPSPFAVRFYILMAKSASPLVYSIDELKAMFGMEDKYTQTADFIKKVIIPAQKVLDDAAVSSFHFERIKAGTKVTALKFYPVRREKKTENQLAAKISTSIFLDKDLQLYLMRVADFSIRELSAHKVLLAEFAKINEAMAILADICNRAAKRGRTKGWIISAIRSELDSFKRASV
;
A
#
# COMPACT_ATOMS: atom_id res chain seq x y z
N MET A 1 -30.24 -2.41 13.64
CA MET A 1 -29.59 -3.48 14.42
C MET A 1 -28.84 -4.51 13.58
N TYR A 2 -28.92 -4.47 12.25
CA TYR A 2 -28.17 -5.39 11.32
C TYR A 2 -26.81 -4.87 10.85
N LEU A 3 -26.53 -3.59 10.92
CA LEU A 3 -25.27 -2.96 10.45
C LEU A 3 -24.08 -3.15 11.39
N VAL A 4 -24.30 -3.45 12.66
CA VAL A 4 -23.22 -3.63 13.65
C VAL A 4 -22.65 -5.06 13.62
N LEU A 5 -23.44 -6.05 13.19
CA LEU A 5 -22.99 -7.44 13.09
C LEU A 5 -22.08 -7.69 11.89
N PHE A 6 -22.18 -6.91 10.80
CA PHE A 6 -21.33 -7.06 9.62
C PHE A 6 -19.89 -6.56 9.85
N SER A 7 -19.72 -5.55 10.70
CA SER A 7 -18.38 -5.05 11.08
C SER A 7 -17.59 -6.07 11.93
N ILE A 8 -18.29 -6.87 12.74
CA ILE A 8 -17.68 -7.88 13.60
C ILE A 8 -17.33 -9.16 12.79
N PHE A 9 -18.09 -9.46 11.73
CA PHE A 9 -17.82 -10.62 10.88
C PHE A 9 -16.65 -10.38 9.92
N ALA A 10 -16.51 -9.18 9.38
CA ALA A 10 -15.37 -8.82 8.50
C ALA A 10 -14.03 -8.87 9.26
N SER A 11 -14.01 -8.54 10.55
CA SER A 11 -12.79 -8.62 11.37
C SER A 11 -12.38 -10.05 11.75
N ARG A 12 -13.30 -11.03 11.64
CA ARG A 12 -13.03 -12.43 11.98
C ARG A 12 -12.50 -13.26 10.79
N PHE A 13 -12.74 -12.83 9.55
CA PHE A 13 -12.28 -13.54 8.34
C PHE A 13 -10.88 -13.08 7.86
N LEU A 14 -10.29 -12.05 8.47
CA LEU A 14 -8.92 -11.57 8.20
C LEU A 14 -7.82 -12.39 8.91
N ARG A 15 -8.14 -13.57 9.46
CA ARG A 15 -7.15 -14.54 9.92
C ARG A 15 -6.66 -15.42 8.76
N LEU A 16 -5.95 -14.84 7.82
CA LEU A 16 -4.99 -15.60 7.03
C LEU A 16 -3.65 -15.49 7.77
N ASP A 17 -3.20 -16.62 8.28
CA ASP A 17 -1.88 -16.82 8.89
C ASP A 17 -0.78 -16.41 7.91
N PHE A 18 -0.29 -15.19 8.06
CA PHE A 18 0.93 -14.75 7.42
C PHE A 18 1.96 -14.48 8.53
N GLY A 19 2.65 -15.54 8.93
CA GLY A 19 3.83 -15.40 9.78
C GLY A 19 4.83 -14.44 9.14
N GLY A 20 5.12 -13.32 9.78
CA GLY A 20 6.26 -12.44 9.52
C GLY A 20 6.48 -11.93 8.09
N TYR A 21 5.49 -11.99 7.21
CA TYR A 21 5.63 -11.69 5.79
C TYR A 21 5.27 -10.22 5.49
N ILE A 22 6.16 -9.59 4.75
CA ILE A 22 5.91 -8.40 3.93
C ILE A 22 4.54 -8.55 3.26
N MET A 23 3.66 -7.57 3.42
CA MET A 23 2.29 -7.68 2.90
C MET A 23 2.28 -7.53 1.39
N ASP A 24 2.18 -8.67 0.70
CA ASP A 24 2.00 -8.68 -0.75
C ASP A 24 0.57 -8.28 -1.12
N ILE A 25 0.44 -7.30 -2.00
CA ILE A 25 -0.83 -6.89 -2.58
C ILE A 25 -0.88 -7.25 -4.06
N VAL A 26 -2.09 -7.44 -4.58
CA VAL A 26 -2.31 -7.91 -5.95
C VAL A 26 -3.25 -6.96 -6.67
N GLN A 27 -2.87 -6.54 -7.86
CA GLN A 27 -3.73 -5.72 -8.72
C GLN A 27 -3.74 -6.22 -10.16
N SER A 28 -4.80 -5.87 -10.89
CA SER A 28 -4.95 -6.14 -12.31
C SER A 28 -3.77 -5.58 -13.12
N PHE A 29 -3.34 -6.33 -14.13
CA PHE A 29 -2.35 -5.85 -15.08
C PHE A 29 -2.85 -4.61 -15.84
N LEU A 30 -4.10 -4.60 -16.26
CA LEU A 30 -4.72 -3.46 -16.94
C LEU A 30 -4.70 -2.20 -16.07
N PHE A 31 -4.98 -2.35 -14.77
CA PHE A 31 -4.91 -1.25 -13.83
C PHE A 31 -3.46 -0.73 -13.68
N SER A 32 -2.48 -1.63 -13.76
CA SER A 32 -1.05 -1.28 -13.67
C SER A 32 -0.55 -0.45 -14.85
N ILE A 33 -1.09 -0.68 -16.07
CA ILE A 33 -0.70 0.05 -17.29
C ILE A 33 -1.62 1.26 -17.59
N GLY A 34 -2.65 1.49 -16.78
CA GLY A 34 -3.60 2.58 -16.96
C GLY A 34 -2.94 3.95 -17.04
N ARG A 35 -3.47 4.84 -17.88
CA ARG A 35 -3.00 6.22 -18.04
C ARG A 35 -3.45 7.06 -16.87
N CYS A 36 -2.58 7.26 -15.90
CA CYS A 36 -2.89 8.07 -14.73
C CYS A 36 -1.61 8.68 -14.16
N PRO A 37 -1.33 9.97 -14.45
CA PRO A 37 -0.20 10.67 -13.88
C PRO A 37 -0.48 10.93 -12.40
N LEU A 38 0.12 10.15 -11.53
CA LEU A 38 -0.03 10.26 -10.09
C LEU A 38 1.22 10.86 -9.46
N SER A 39 1.05 11.79 -8.53
CA SER A 39 2.10 12.22 -7.61
C SER A 39 2.49 11.09 -6.67
N LEU A 40 3.58 11.23 -5.93
CA LEU A 40 4.05 10.21 -5.00
C LEU A 40 3.00 9.84 -3.95
N TYR A 41 2.35 10.85 -3.35
CA TYR A 41 1.34 10.61 -2.31
C TYR A 41 0.05 10.02 -2.88
N GLU A 42 -0.38 10.44 -4.07
CA GLU A 42 -1.49 9.81 -4.78
C GLU A 42 -1.19 8.33 -5.08
N GLN A 43 0.04 8.02 -5.52
CA GLN A 43 0.46 6.65 -5.80
C GLN A 43 0.45 5.79 -4.52
N ARG A 44 0.89 6.34 -3.39
CA ARG A 44 0.85 5.65 -2.10
C ARG A 44 -0.58 5.40 -1.62
N ILE A 45 -1.48 6.37 -1.76
CA ILE A 45 -2.91 6.20 -1.47
C ILE A 45 -3.50 5.11 -2.37
N MET A 46 -3.17 5.10 -3.66
CA MET A 46 -3.60 4.04 -4.58
C MET A 46 -3.11 2.66 -4.14
N CYS A 47 -1.86 2.51 -3.68
CA CYS A 47 -1.37 1.23 -3.14
C CYS A 47 -2.18 0.77 -1.91
N ILE A 48 -2.60 1.71 -1.05
CA ILE A 48 -3.47 1.41 0.09
C ILE A 48 -4.88 0.98 -0.39
N ILE A 49 -5.44 1.62 -1.40
CA ILE A 49 -6.71 1.20 -2.01
C ILE A 49 -6.58 -0.22 -2.58
N VAL A 50 -5.49 -0.53 -3.28
CA VAL A 50 -5.20 -1.88 -3.80
C VAL A 50 -5.08 -2.90 -2.67
N LYS A 51 -4.50 -2.54 -1.52
CA LYS A 51 -4.49 -3.39 -0.32
C LYS A 51 -5.92 -3.80 0.07
N HIS A 52 -6.81 -2.82 0.18
CA HIS A 52 -8.20 -3.09 0.52
C HIS A 52 -8.89 -3.93 -0.55
N ALA A 53 -8.67 -3.66 -1.83
CA ALA A 53 -9.20 -4.47 -2.92
C ALA A 53 -8.69 -5.93 -2.88
N THR A 54 -7.42 -6.14 -2.54
CA THR A 54 -6.83 -7.48 -2.39
C THR A 54 -7.53 -8.28 -1.29
N VAL A 55 -7.87 -7.64 -0.18
CA VAL A 55 -8.62 -8.26 0.93
C VAL A 55 -10.04 -8.62 0.50
N TYR A 56 -10.72 -7.75 -0.22
CA TYR A 56 -12.08 -7.98 -0.74
C TYR A 56 -12.15 -9.07 -1.83
N ARG A 57 -11.03 -9.44 -2.44
CA ARG A 57 -10.95 -10.49 -3.47
C ARG A 57 -11.43 -11.86 -2.99
N VAL A 58 -11.40 -12.14 -1.70
CA VAL A 58 -11.78 -13.45 -1.14
C VAL A 58 -13.22 -13.84 -1.49
N ASP A 59 -14.05 -12.88 -1.88
CA ASP A 59 -15.42 -13.14 -2.31
C ASP A 59 -15.48 -13.34 -3.84
N LYS A 60 -15.52 -14.63 -4.27
CA LYS A 60 -15.54 -15.06 -5.70
C LYS A 60 -16.66 -14.42 -6.54
N LYS A 61 -17.64 -13.80 -5.92
CA LYS A 61 -18.75 -13.12 -6.58
C LYS A 61 -18.38 -11.81 -7.30
N MET A 62 -17.27 -11.16 -6.96
CA MET A 62 -16.88 -9.89 -7.60
C MET A 62 -16.34 -10.02 -9.03
N LYS A 63 -16.04 -11.23 -9.53
CA LYS A 63 -15.38 -11.43 -10.84
C LYS A 63 -16.22 -11.06 -12.07
N SER A 64 -17.54 -11.03 -11.96
CA SER A 64 -18.44 -10.86 -13.11
C SER A 64 -19.20 -9.53 -13.13
N GLN A 65 -18.87 -8.60 -12.25
CA GLN A 65 -19.75 -7.47 -11.96
C GLN A 65 -19.29 -6.09 -12.47
N LEU A 66 -18.16 -5.99 -13.19
CA LEU A 66 -17.64 -4.69 -13.63
C LEU A 66 -18.66 -3.91 -14.49
N PHE A 67 -19.42 -4.62 -15.32
CA PHE A 67 -20.44 -4.04 -16.19
C PHE A 67 -21.88 -4.46 -15.82
N ALA A 68 -22.12 -5.20 -14.76
CA ALA A 68 -23.45 -5.51 -14.29
C ALA A 68 -24.06 -4.28 -13.59
N TRP A 69 -25.16 -3.77 -14.13
CA TRP A 69 -25.84 -2.58 -13.62
C TRP A 69 -26.70 -2.85 -12.38
N ASP A 70 -27.11 -4.11 -12.19
CA ASP A 70 -28.12 -4.53 -11.20
C ASP A 70 -27.52 -5.02 -9.88
N VAL A 71 -26.25 -4.72 -9.63
CA VAL A 71 -25.63 -5.20 -8.39
C VAL A 71 -25.76 -4.14 -7.31
N ASP A 72 -26.43 -4.49 -6.21
CA ASP A 72 -26.42 -3.81 -4.92
C ASP A 72 -24.97 -3.80 -4.33
N SER A 73 -24.04 -3.20 -5.05
CA SER A 73 -22.66 -3.11 -4.65
C SER A 73 -22.47 -1.93 -3.70
N VAL A 74 -22.18 -2.23 -2.45
CA VAL A 74 -21.92 -1.21 -1.43
C VAL A 74 -20.49 -0.64 -1.66
N ASP A 75 -20.42 0.66 -1.80
CA ASP A 75 -19.16 1.37 -1.88
C ASP A 75 -18.34 1.21 -0.60
N ILE A 76 -17.03 1.15 -0.76
CA ILE A 76 -16.14 0.73 0.31
C ILE A 76 -15.57 1.95 1.01
N LYS A 77 -15.83 2.04 2.32
CA LYS A 77 -15.22 3.04 3.18
C LYS A 77 -13.81 2.61 3.58
N ILE A 78 -12.83 3.43 3.24
CA ILE A 78 -11.43 3.24 3.63
C ILE A 78 -11.06 4.31 4.65
N THR A 79 -10.36 3.88 5.71
CA THR A 79 -9.73 4.77 6.68
C THR A 79 -8.22 4.54 6.63
N LEU A 80 -7.47 5.61 6.41
CA LEU A 80 -6.00 5.56 6.42
C LEU A 80 -5.43 6.58 7.42
N SER A 81 -4.24 6.28 7.93
CA SER A 81 -3.45 7.25 8.67
C SER A 81 -2.62 8.09 7.71
N VAL A 82 -2.62 9.42 7.90
CA VAL A 82 -1.75 10.31 7.12
C VAL A 82 -0.28 9.89 7.23
N ARG A 83 0.13 9.38 8.38
CA ARG A 83 1.50 8.89 8.61
C ARG A 83 1.88 7.73 7.70
N ASP A 84 0.94 6.82 7.40
CA ASP A 84 1.20 5.66 6.53
C ASP A 84 1.48 6.11 5.09
N VAL A 85 0.89 7.23 4.67
CA VAL A 85 1.11 7.83 3.35
C VAL A 85 2.39 8.67 3.30
N LEU A 86 2.67 9.45 4.36
CA LEU A 86 3.85 10.30 4.41
C LEU A 86 5.16 9.51 4.32
N GLY A 87 5.20 8.32 4.88
CA GLY A 87 6.45 7.60 5.02
C GLY A 87 7.37 8.30 6.04
N ASP A 88 8.66 8.52 5.71
CA ASP A 88 9.63 9.17 6.61
C ASP A 88 9.53 10.71 6.64
N ASP A 89 8.70 11.29 5.76
CA ASP A 89 8.55 12.73 5.61
C ASP A 89 7.44 13.26 6.52
N ASN A 90 7.74 13.42 7.80
CA ASN A 90 6.76 13.90 8.81
C ASN A 90 6.36 15.38 8.66
N LYS A 91 6.93 16.13 7.70
CA LYS A 91 6.76 17.59 7.62
C LYS A 91 5.66 18.05 6.63
N HIS A 92 5.15 17.16 5.79
CA HIS A 92 4.29 17.56 4.66
C HIS A 92 2.87 16.99 4.73
N TYR A 93 2.25 17.09 5.89
CA TYR A 93 0.87 16.64 6.14
C TYR A 93 -0.14 17.16 5.09
N GLU A 94 -0.03 18.44 4.72
CA GLU A 94 -0.92 19.07 3.74
C GLU A 94 -0.82 18.44 2.34
N ARG A 95 0.33 17.85 1.98
CA ARG A 95 0.50 17.18 0.69
C ARG A 95 -0.37 15.93 0.58
N VAL A 96 -0.62 15.22 1.68
CA VAL A 96 -1.51 14.06 1.68
C VAL A 96 -2.96 14.49 1.49
N LEU A 97 -3.39 15.57 2.16
CA LEU A 97 -4.73 16.13 1.95
C LEU A 97 -4.91 16.63 0.51
N SER A 98 -3.92 17.36 -0.01
CA SER A 98 -3.92 17.80 -1.42
C SER A 98 -3.97 16.62 -2.39
N ALA A 99 -3.27 15.51 -2.11
CA ALA A 99 -3.34 14.30 -2.91
C ALA A 99 -4.74 13.66 -2.87
N CYS A 100 -5.41 13.64 -1.71
CA CYS A 100 -6.79 13.17 -1.61
C CYS A 100 -7.74 14.05 -2.43
N LEU A 101 -7.63 15.37 -2.34
CA LEU A 101 -8.47 16.30 -3.13
C LEU A 101 -8.21 16.14 -4.64
N SER A 102 -6.95 15.95 -5.03
CA SER A 102 -6.59 15.66 -6.42
C SER A 102 -7.20 14.34 -6.90
N LEU A 103 -7.16 13.27 -6.09
CA LEU A 103 -7.77 11.98 -6.43
C LEU A 103 -9.30 12.05 -6.53
N MET A 104 -9.97 12.95 -5.80
CA MET A 104 -11.40 13.20 -5.95
C MET A 104 -11.75 13.80 -7.31
N SER A 105 -10.89 14.63 -7.86
CA SER A 105 -11.10 15.25 -9.18
C SER A 105 -10.73 14.34 -10.34
N ARG A 106 -10.02 13.24 -10.10
CA ARG A 106 -9.62 12.27 -11.12
C ARG A 106 -10.68 11.20 -11.30
N GLN A 107 -10.88 10.81 -12.54
CA GLN A 107 -11.82 9.76 -12.90
C GLN A 107 -11.07 8.50 -13.37
N PHE A 108 -11.56 7.37 -12.95
CA PHE A 108 -11.28 6.09 -13.55
C PHE A 108 -12.39 5.77 -14.54
N SER A 109 -12.01 5.48 -15.78
CA SER A 109 -12.98 5.12 -16.82
C SER A 109 -12.56 3.83 -17.51
N VAL A 110 -13.53 3.00 -17.82
CA VAL A 110 -13.37 1.76 -18.58
C VAL A 110 -14.46 1.67 -19.62
N CYS A 111 -14.10 1.31 -20.84
CA CYS A 111 -15.03 0.95 -21.91
C CYS A 111 -15.03 -0.57 -22.05
N ASP A 112 -16.22 -1.15 -22.16
CA ASP A 112 -16.40 -2.55 -22.51
C ASP A 112 -16.28 -2.70 -24.03
N PRO A 113 -15.26 -3.42 -24.54
CA PRO A 113 -15.08 -3.56 -25.98
C PRO A 113 -16.18 -4.36 -26.67
N ASP A 114 -16.94 -5.16 -25.91
CA ASP A 114 -17.95 -6.06 -26.47
C ASP A 114 -19.33 -5.43 -26.56
N SER A 115 -19.64 -4.45 -25.68
CA SER A 115 -20.97 -3.84 -25.58
C SER A 115 -21.00 -2.33 -25.83
N GLU A 116 -19.86 -1.70 -26.11
CA GLU A 116 -19.69 -0.25 -26.19
C GLU A 116 -20.12 0.51 -24.92
N ASN A 117 -20.51 -0.20 -23.87
CA ASN A 117 -20.83 0.42 -22.59
C ASN A 117 -19.56 0.99 -21.94
N TRP A 118 -19.67 2.18 -21.38
CA TRP A 118 -18.58 2.77 -20.65
C TRP A 118 -19.01 3.12 -19.22
N PHE A 119 -18.05 3.10 -18.33
CA PHE A 119 -18.22 3.41 -16.93
C PHE A 119 -17.15 4.40 -16.50
N ALA A 120 -17.55 5.42 -15.75
CA ALA A 120 -16.60 6.34 -15.10
C ALA A 120 -16.98 6.57 -13.65
N THR A 121 -15.98 6.67 -12.78
CA THR A 121 -16.16 6.97 -11.35
C THR A 121 -14.98 7.81 -10.87
N PRO A 122 -15.17 8.71 -9.90
CA PRO A 122 -14.04 9.29 -9.18
C PRO A 122 -13.20 8.18 -8.55
N ILE A 123 -11.89 8.39 -8.45
CA ILE A 123 -11.01 7.41 -7.79
C ILE A 123 -11.38 7.28 -6.32
N ILE A 124 -11.60 8.41 -5.65
CA ILE A 124 -12.12 8.47 -4.28
C ILE A 124 -13.17 9.57 -4.19
N TYR A 125 -14.04 9.52 -3.19
CA TYR A 125 -15.03 10.56 -2.92
C TYR A 125 -15.40 10.62 -1.44
N ASN A 126 -16.14 11.67 -1.02
CA ASN A 126 -16.55 11.90 0.36
C ASN A 126 -15.36 11.84 1.34
N VAL A 127 -14.32 12.62 1.08
CA VAL A 127 -13.12 12.70 1.91
C VAL A 127 -13.43 13.44 3.20
N LEU A 128 -13.21 12.78 4.34
CA LEU A 128 -13.33 13.35 5.67
C LEU A 128 -11.98 13.25 6.39
N HIS A 129 -11.46 14.38 6.83
CA HIS A 129 -10.22 14.46 7.57
C HIS A 129 -10.51 14.71 9.06
N HIS A 130 -10.00 13.83 9.91
CA HIS A 130 -10.05 13.96 11.36
C HIS A 130 -8.75 14.57 11.88
N SER A 131 -8.71 15.91 12.02
CA SER A 131 -7.49 16.67 12.35
C SER A 131 -6.80 16.21 13.65
N ARG A 132 -7.59 15.86 14.70
CA ARG A 132 -7.04 15.43 15.99
C ARG A 132 -6.38 14.05 15.95
N SER A 133 -6.86 13.13 15.12
CA SER A 133 -6.35 11.74 15.03
C SER A 133 -5.39 11.53 13.87
N GLY A 134 -5.31 12.47 12.93
CA GLY A 134 -4.53 12.32 11.70
C GLY A 134 -5.07 11.22 10.78
N LEU A 135 -6.37 10.90 10.89
CA LEU A 135 -7.04 9.93 10.04
C LEU A 135 -7.77 10.62 8.89
N ILE A 136 -7.73 9.99 7.73
CA ILE A 136 -8.52 10.37 6.57
C ILE A 136 -9.45 9.21 6.23
N GLN A 137 -10.73 9.52 6.03
CA GLN A 137 -11.73 8.57 5.57
C GLN A 137 -12.23 9.01 4.20
N PHE A 138 -12.44 8.06 3.32
CA PHE A 138 -13.04 8.28 2.00
C PHE A 138 -13.73 7.01 1.52
N PHE A 139 -14.50 7.15 0.45
CA PHE A 139 -15.18 6.04 -0.20
C PHE A 139 -14.54 5.75 -1.56
N VAL A 140 -14.57 4.48 -1.92
CA VAL A 140 -14.15 3.97 -3.23
C VAL A 140 -15.33 3.17 -3.79
N SER A 141 -15.66 3.39 -5.06
CA SER A 141 -16.78 2.66 -5.67
C SER A 141 -16.47 1.17 -5.78
N ALA A 142 -17.47 0.34 -5.55
CA ALA A 142 -17.34 -1.10 -5.70
C ALA A 142 -16.91 -1.51 -7.13
N LYS A 143 -17.30 -0.74 -8.15
CA LYS A 143 -16.87 -0.96 -9.54
C LYS A 143 -15.38 -0.70 -9.74
N LEU A 144 -14.81 0.35 -9.12
CA LEU A 144 -13.36 0.57 -9.16
C LEU A 144 -12.63 -0.56 -8.44
N MET A 145 -13.14 -1.01 -7.30
CA MET A 145 -12.55 -2.14 -6.57
C MET A 145 -12.56 -3.42 -7.41
N ALA A 146 -13.66 -3.68 -8.13
CA ALA A 146 -13.77 -4.81 -9.05
C ALA A 146 -12.76 -4.71 -10.21
N ALA A 147 -12.54 -3.51 -10.76
CA ALA A 147 -11.57 -3.28 -11.82
C ALA A 147 -10.11 -3.52 -11.34
N ILE A 148 -9.80 -3.13 -10.08
CA ILE A 148 -8.50 -3.37 -9.48
C ILE A 148 -8.19 -4.88 -9.38
N VAL A 149 -9.20 -5.71 -9.11
CA VAL A 149 -9.06 -7.16 -8.94
C VAL A 149 -9.50 -7.98 -10.16
N ASP A 150 -9.72 -7.35 -11.29
CA ASP A 150 -10.01 -8.05 -12.55
C ASP A 150 -8.73 -8.62 -13.17
N PHE A 151 -8.47 -9.89 -12.93
CA PHE A 151 -7.25 -10.56 -13.36
C PHE A 151 -7.37 -11.31 -14.69
N ARG A 152 -8.40 -11.09 -15.47
CA ARG A 152 -8.63 -11.77 -16.76
C ARG A 152 -7.46 -11.60 -17.73
N LYS A 153 -6.81 -10.45 -17.72
CA LYS A 153 -5.60 -10.16 -18.53
C LYS A 153 -4.29 -10.23 -17.73
N GLY A 154 -4.30 -10.94 -16.59
CA GLY A 154 -3.15 -11.09 -15.72
C GLY A 154 -3.15 -10.11 -14.54
N TYR A 155 -2.13 -10.26 -13.68
CA TYR A 155 -2.00 -9.47 -12.47
C TYR A 155 -0.55 -9.12 -12.16
N ARG A 156 -0.36 -8.18 -11.25
CA ARG A 156 0.91 -7.85 -10.62
C ARG A 156 0.79 -8.05 -9.12
N GLN A 157 1.77 -8.73 -8.54
CA GLN A 157 1.86 -8.94 -7.08
C GLN A 157 3.17 -8.33 -6.58
N TYR A 158 3.09 -7.46 -5.59
CA TYR A 158 4.22 -6.71 -5.06
C TYR A 158 4.03 -6.38 -3.59
N SER A 159 5.15 -6.07 -2.89
CA SER A 159 5.11 -5.69 -1.49
C SER A 159 4.56 -4.27 -1.33
N LEU A 160 3.55 -4.12 -0.48
CA LEU A 160 3.02 -2.82 -0.10
C LEU A 160 4.08 -1.97 0.62
N ASP A 161 4.81 -2.58 1.56
CA ASP A 161 5.79 -1.88 2.37
C ASP A 161 6.90 -1.27 1.50
N VAL A 162 7.39 -2.04 0.51
CA VAL A 162 8.36 -1.52 -0.46
C VAL A 162 7.76 -0.38 -1.28
N ALA A 163 6.54 -0.54 -1.81
CA ALA A 163 5.89 0.50 -2.61
C ALA A 163 5.72 1.82 -1.84
N LEU A 164 5.39 1.76 -0.54
CA LEU A 164 5.22 2.93 0.32
C LEU A 164 6.54 3.62 0.70
N THR A 165 7.68 2.90 0.67
CA THR A 165 8.99 3.47 1.01
C THR A 165 9.71 4.10 -0.19
N LEU A 166 9.34 3.74 -1.42
CA LEU A 166 9.98 4.31 -2.61
C LEU A 166 9.78 5.83 -2.68
N PRO A 167 10.85 6.60 -2.96
CA PRO A 167 10.82 8.07 -2.91
C PRO A 167 10.31 8.74 -4.22
N SER A 168 10.05 7.96 -5.26
CA SER A 168 9.70 8.48 -6.59
C SER A 168 8.43 7.82 -7.13
N PRO A 169 7.46 8.58 -7.66
CA PRO A 169 6.27 8.01 -8.29
C PRO A 169 6.62 7.13 -9.50
N PHE A 170 7.68 7.46 -10.23
CA PHE A 170 8.17 6.66 -11.35
C PHE A 170 8.74 5.33 -10.87
N ALA A 171 9.52 5.34 -9.76
CA ALA A 171 10.04 4.11 -9.18
C ALA A 171 8.91 3.21 -8.68
N VAL A 172 7.89 3.75 -7.99
CA VAL A 172 6.70 2.97 -7.59
C VAL A 172 6.02 2.35 -8.79
N ARG A 173 5.82 3.14 -9.86
CA ARG A 173 5.16 2.66 -11.08
C ARG A 173 5.94 1.54 -11.76
N PHE A 174 7.24 1.71 -11.94
CA PHE A 174 8.10 0.66 -12.50
C PHE A 174 8.18 -0.56 -11.59
N TYR A 175 8.23 -0.38 -10.28
CA TYR A 175 8.18 -1.48 -9.34
C TYR A 175 6.94 -2.36 -9.53
N ILE A 176 5.77 -1.73 -9.67
CA ILE A 176 4.50 -2.43 -9.93
C ILE A 176 4.52 -3.12 -11.31
N LEU A 177 4.98 -2.44 -12.35
CA LEU A 177 5.03 -2.99 -13.71
C LEU A 177 5.95 -4.22 -13.81
N MET A 178 7.09 -4.21 -13.12
CA MET A 178 8.08 -5.28 -13.16
C MET A 178 7.76 -6.41 -12.19
N ALA A 179 6.89 -6.18 -11.20
CA ALA A 179 6.58 -7.15 -10.18
C ALA A 179 6.03 -8.46 -10.77
N LYS A 180 6.71 -9.56 -10.46
CA LYS A 180 6.37 -10.92 -10.93
C LYS A 180 6.14 -11.06 -12.45
N SER A 181 6.71 -10.17 -13.25
CA SER A 181 6.77 -10.38 -14.69
C SER A 181 7.83 -11.43 -15.02
N ALA A 182 7.43 -12.50 -15.70
CA ALA A 182 8.33 -13.58 -16.12
C ALA A 182 8.96 -13.30 -17.50
N SER A 183 8.35 -12.40 -18.27
CA SER A 183 8.76 -12.12 -19.66
C SER A 183 9.17 -10.66 -19.80
N PRO A 184 10.05 -10.36 -20.75
CA PRO A 184 10.37 -8.98 -21.11
C PRO A 184 9.12 -8.21 -21.54
N LEU A 185 9.06 -6.92 -21.16
CA LEU A 185 7.97 -6.02 -21.50
C LEU A 185 8.49 -5.00 -22.53
N VAL A 186 7.73 -4.81 -23.59
CA VAL A 186 8.09 -3.83 -24.64
C VAL A 186 7.01 -2.74 -24.64
N TYR A 187 7.45 -1.50 -24.54
CA TYR A 187 6.60 -0.32 -24.66
C TYR A 187 7.22 0.68 -25.61
N SER A 188 6.41 1.27 -26.48
CA SER A 188 6.82 2.44 -27.24
C SER A 188 7.09 3.63 -26.32
N ILE A 189 7.86 4.60 -26.78
CA ILE A 189 8.12 5.83 -26.01
C ILE A 189 6.81 6.58 -25.73
N ASP A 190 5.90 6.59 -26.69
CA ASP A 190 4.62 7.28 -26.56
C ASP A 190 3.70 6.58 -25.52
N GLU A 191 3.65 5.25 -25.52
CA GLU A 191 2.93 4.48 -24.48
C GLU A 191 3.50 4.76 -23.09
N LEU A 192 4.83 4.76 -22.94
CA LEU A 192 5.46 5.06 -21.65
C LEU A 192 5.13 6.48 -21.20
N LYS A 193 5.25 7.46 -22.09
CA LYS A 193 4.87 8.84 -21.77
C LYS A 193 3.41 8.95 -21.37
N ALA A 194 2.51 8.29 -22.08
CA ALA A 194 1.08 8.27 -21.78
C ALA A 194 0.80 7.63 -20.42
N MET A 195 1.46 6.51 -20.10
CA MET A 195 1.31 5.88 -18.77
C MET A 195 1.72 6.82 -17.63
N PHE A 196 2.72 7.67 -17.84
CA PHE A 196 3.21 8.61 -16.85
C PHE A 196 2.58 10.02 -16.94
N GLY A 197 1.67 10.27 -17.91
CA GLY A 197 1.09 11.59 -18.18
C GLY A 197 2.13 12.62 -18.56
N MET A 198 3.01 12.23 -19.45
CA MET A 198 4.16 13.03 -19.91
C MET A 198 4.19 13.20 -21.42
N GLU A 199 3.03 13.11 -22.08
CA GLU A 199 2.92 13.22 -23.53
C GLU A 199 3.57 14.50 -24.05
N ASP A 200 3.30 15.61 -23.36
CA ASP A 200 3.80 16.94 -23.73
C ASP A 200 5.15 17.28 -23.11
N LYS A 201 5.76 16.35 -22.35
CA LYS A 201 7.06 16.57 -21.72
C LYS A 201 8.14 15.78 -22.44
N TYR A 202 9.38 16.29 -22.34
CA TYR A 202 10.55 15.61 -22.90
C TYR A 202 10.43 15.39 -24.40
N THR A 203 10.47 16.43 -25.20
CA THR A 203 10.51 16.36 -26.68
C THR A 203 11.57 15.39 -27.19
N GLN A 204 12.74 15.35 -26.54
CA GLN A 204 13.79 14.39 -26.84
C GLN A 204 13.64 13.11 -26.00
N THR A 205 13.60 11.97 -26.67
CA THR A 205 13.55 10.64 -26.03
C THR A 205 14.75 10.40 -25.10
N ALA A 206 15.92 10.93 -25.44
CA ALA A 206 17.12 10.81 -24.61
C ALA A 206 16.93 11.46 -23.22
N ASP A 207 16.27 12.62 -23.16
CA ASP A 207 15.96 13.31 -21.91
C ASP A 207 14.95 12.54 -21.06
N PHE A 208 13.92 11.97 -21.69
CA PHE A 208 12.96 11.12 -21.00
C PHE A 208 13.66 9.92 -20.35
N ILE A 209 14.51 9.23 -21.09
CA ILE A 209 15.28 8.09 -20.57
C ILE A 209 16.19 8.55 -19.42
N LYS A 210 16.93 9.65 -19.59
CA LYS A 210 17.89 10.17 -18.61
C LYS A 210 17.21 10.66 -17.32
N LYS A 211 16.05 11.30 -17.42
CA LYS A 211 15.38 11.97 -16.28
C LYS A 211 14.30 11.11 -15.62
N VAL A 212 13.77 10.09 -16.28
CA VAL A 212 12.69 9.26 -15.77
C VAL A 212 13.11 7.81 -15.61
N ILE A 213 13.61 7.17 -16.68
CA ILE A 213 13.86 5.72 -16.66
C ILE A 213 15.08 5.36 -15.81
N ILE A 214 16.22 5.99 -16.08
CA ILE A 214 17.48 5.70 -15.37
C ILE A 214 17.38 6.01 -13.86
N PRO A 215 16.82 7.15 -13.41
CA PRO A 215 16.67 7.41 -12.00
C PRO A 215 15.72 6.43 -11.30
N ALA A 216 14.62 6.03 -11.97
CA ALA A 216 13.70 5.03 -11.43
C ALA A 216 14.39 3.66 -11.29
N GLN A 217 15.15 3.24 -12.29
CA GLN A 217 15.95 2.01 -12.22
C GLN A 217 16.91 2.04 -11.03
N LYS A 218 17.69 3.13 -10.89
CA LYS A 218 18.64 3.28 -9.78
C LYS A 218 17.98 3.16 -8.42
N VAL A 219 16.84 3.84 -8.23
CA VAL A 219 16.06 3.74 -6.97
C VAL A 219 15.63 2.30 -6.70
N LEU A 220 15.16 1.57 -7.72
CA LEU A 220 14.74 0.18 -7.57
C LEU A 220 15.94 -0.75 -7.31
N ASP A 221 17.07 -0.48 -7.94
CA ASP A 221 18.30 -1.23 -7.71
C ASP A 221 18.78 -1.12 -6.26
N ASP A 222 18.58 0.02 -5.63
CA ASP A 222 19.01 0.29 -4.27
C ASP A 222 17.99 -0.17 -3.20
N ALA A 223 16.68 -0.09 -3.50
CA ALA A 223 15.63 -0.18 -2.50
C ALA A 223 14.62 -1.33 -2.70
N ALA A 224 14.62 -2.04 -3.83
CA ALA A 224 13.60 -3.04 -4.12
C ALA A 224 14.17 -4.40 -4.53
N VAL A 225 13.39 -5.46 -4.28
CA VAL A 225 13.69 -6.83 -4.73
C VAL A 225 13.49 -6.98 -6.24
N SER A 226 12.54 -6.24 -6.79
CA SER A 226 12.24 -6.23 -8.22
C SER A 226 12.73 -4.93 -8.85
N SER A 227 13.64 -5.06 -9.82
CA SER A 227 14.17 -3.97 -10.65
C SER A 227 14.08 -4.38 -12.11
N PHE A 228 14.75 -3.66 -12.98
CA PHE A 228 14.80 -3.97 -14.43
C PHE A 228 16.10 -3.53 -15.05
N HIS A 229 16.46 -4.20 -16.15
CA HIS A 229 17.35 -3.65 -17.18
C HIS A 229 16.52 -3.28 -18.41
N PHE A 230 17.03 -2.41 -19.26
CA PHE A 230 16.32 -2.05 -20.47
C PHE A 230 17.25 -1.89 -21.66
N GLU A 231 16.72 -2.20 -22.83
CA GLU A 231 17.36 -2.02 -24.14
C GLU A 231 16.54 -1.04 -24.98
N ARG A 232 17.24 -0.33 -25.86
CA ARG A 232 16.63 0.63 -26.77
C ARG A 232 16.33 -0.05 -28.10
N ILE A 233 15.06 -0.04 -28.49
CA ILE A 233 14.65 -0.47 -29.83
C ILE A 233 14.65 0.76 -30.72
N LYS A 234 15.38 0.69 -31.85
CA LYS A 234 15.56 1.80 -32.78
C LYS A 234 14.90 1.48 -34.13
N ALA A 235 14.33 2.52 -34.75
CA ALA A 235 13.99 2.55 -36.15
C ALA A 235 14.94 3.57 -36.83
N GLY A 236 15.94 3.09 -37.53
CA GLY A 236 17.05 3.91 -38.00
C GLY A 236 17.87 4.49 -36.84
N THR A 237 17.97 5.81 -36.75
CA THR A 237 18.66 6.51 -35.67
C THR A 237 17.78 6.83 -34.48
N LYS A 238 16.44 6.76 -34.63
CA LYS A 238 15.47 7.16 -33.63
C LYS A 238 15.12 5.98 -32.70
N VAL A 239 15.17 6.19 -31.38
CA VAL A 239 14.65 5.25 -30.39
C VAL A 239 13.12 5.33 -30.39
N THR A 240 12.45 4.24 -30.74
CA THR A 240 10.97 4.17 -30.83
C THR A 240 10.32 3.43 -29.65
N ALA A 241 11.06 2.47 -29.06
CA ALA A 241 10.55 1.69 -27.95
C ALA A 241 11.67 1.32 -26.97
N LEU A 242 11.29 0.90 -25.78
CA LEU A 242 12.18 0.30 -24.79
C LEU A 242 11.70 -1.11 -24.47
N LYS A 243 12.65 -2.05 -24.40
CA LYS A 243 12.42 -3.41 -23.96
C LYS A 243 12.98 -3.55 -22.56
N PHE A 244 12.10 -3.85 -21.60
CA PHE A 244 12.43 -4.01 -20.20
C PHE A 244 12.57 -5.48 -19.87
N TYR A 245 13.63 -5.82 -19.17
CA TYR A 245 13.91 -7.15 -18.64
C TYR A 245 13.74 -7.08 -17.11
N PRO A 246 12.67 -7.64 -16.55
CA PRO A 246 12.50 -7.70 -15.11
C PRO A 246 13.66 -8.46 -14.47
N VAL A 247 14.26 -7.86 -13.44
CA VAL A 247 15.33 -8.47 -12.65
C VAL A 247 14.80 -8.70 -11.25
N ARG A 248 14.88 -9.94 -10.79
CA ARG A 248 14.58 -10.29 -9.41
C ARG A 248 15.88 -10.56 -8.68
N ARG A 249 16.14 -9.77 -7.66
CA ARG A 249 17.29 -10.01 -6.78
C ARG A 249 16.91 -11.06 -5.74
N GLU A 250 17.83 -11.97 -5.44
CA GLU A 250 17.60 -13.00 -4.44
C GLU A 250 17.32 -12.40 -3.06
N LYS A 251 16.63 -13.14 -2.21
CA LYS A 251 16.16 -12.79 -0.85
C LYS A 251 17.17 -12.13 0.12
N LYS A 252 18.42 -11.95 -0.26
CA LYS A 252 19.40 -11.20 0.55
C LYS A 252 18.93 -9.78 0.87
N THR A 253 18.20 -9.14 -0.05
CA THR A 253 17.71 -7.77 0.14
C THR A 253 16.42 -7.75 0.98
N GLU A 254 15.54 -8.75 0.84
CA GLU A 254 14.38 -8.92 1.73
C GLU A 254 14.84 -9.21 3.16
N ASN A 255 15.81 -10.11 3.32
CA ASN A 255 16.40 -10.42 4.62
C ASN A 255 17.22 -9.24 5.18
N GLN A 256 17.86 -8.42 4.34
CA GLN A 256 18.56 -7.21 4.78
C GLN A 256 17.62 -6.05 5.09
N LEU A 257 16.52 -5.89 4.34
CA LEU A 257 15.46 -4.93 4.67
C LEU A 257 14.68 -5.39 5.92
N ALA A 258 14.29 -6.65 5.97
CA ALA A 258 13.70 -7.27 7.16
C ALA A 258 14.68 -7.28 8.33
N ALA A 259 15.99 -7.48 8.11
CA ALA A 259 17.01 -7.36 9.12
C ALA A 259 17.29 -5.90 9.52
N LYS A 260 17.27 -4.93 8.61
CA LYS A 260 17.33 -3.49 8.95
C LYS A 260 16.08 -3.04 9.70
N ILE A 261 14.92 -3.56 9.35
CA ILE A 261 13.67 -3.35 10.08
C ILE A 261 13.71 -4.10 11.41
N SER A 262 14.19 -5.35 11.46
CA SER A 262 14.30 -6.15 12.68
C SER A 262 15.48 -5.75 13.57
N THR A 263 16.63 -5.28 13.04
CA THR A 263 17.70 -4.69 13.85
C THR A 263 17.32 -3.31 14.38
N SER A 264 16.32 -2.63 13.82
CA SER A 264 15.77 -1.43 14.43
C SER A 264 14.81 -1.73 15.59
N ILE A 265 14.23 -2.93 15.68
CA ILE A 265 13.26 -3.31 16.70
C ILE A 265 13.72 -4.58 17.42
N PHE A 266 14.48 -4.40 18.51
CA PHE A 266 14.71 -5.47 19.51
C PHE A 266 13.45 -5.68 20.36
N LEU A 267 12.36 -6.13 19.75
CA LEU A 267 11.16 -6.54 20.47
C LEU A 267 11.07 -8.06 20.48
N ASP A 268 10.53 -8.58 21.56
CA ASP A 268 10.02 -9.94 21.58
C ASP A 268 9.06 -10.13 20.40
N LYS A 269 9.31 -11.17 19.60
CA LYS A 269 8.62 -11.41 18.34
C LYS A 269 7.12 -11.62 18.55
N ASP A 270 6.74 -12.26 19.65
CA ASP A 270 5.36 -12.58 19.97
C ASP A 270 4.60 -11.32 20.43
N LEU A 271 5.25 -10.48 21.24
CA LEU A 271 4.71 -9.20 21.70
C LEU A 271 4.52 -8.22 20.52
N GLN A 272 5.48 -8.16 19.61
CA GLN A 272 5.38 -7.37 18.39
C GLN A 272 4.20 -7.83 17.51
N LEU A 273 4.12 -9.12 17.24
CA LEU A 273 3.04 -9.71 16.45
C LEU A 273 1.67 -9.49 17.09
N TYR A 274 1.59 -9.60 18.40
CA TYR A 274 0.34 -9.37 19.13
C TYR A 274 -0.13 -7.91 18.99
N LEU A 275 0.76 -6.94 19.24
CA LEU A 275 0.43 -5.50 19.09
C LEU A 275 0.02 -5.14 17.67
N MET A 276 0.67 -5.72 16.67
CA MET A 276 0.32 -5.51 15.27
C MET A 276 -1.04 -6.14 14.91
N ARG A 277 -1.32 -7.34 15.41
CA ARG A 277 -2.53 -8.10 15.04
C ARG A 277 -3.78 -7.68 15.82
N VAL A 278 -3.64 -7.45 17.12
CA VAL A 278 -4.77 -7.21 18.02
C VAL A 278 -5.04 -5.72 18.21
N ALA A 279 -3.98 -4.92 18.31
CA ALA A 279 -4.08 -3.49 18.55
C ALA A 279 -3.75 -2.62 17.33
N ASP A 280 -3.54 -3.25 16.16
CA ASP A 280 -3.31 -2.61 14.85
C ASP A 280 -2.14 -1.61 14.84
N PHE A 281 -1.09 -1.89 15.62
CA PHE A 281 0.12 -1.07 15.60
C PHE A 281 0.91 -1.30 14.32
N SER A 282 1.34 -0.21 13.68
CA SER A 282 2.34 -0.26 12.62
C SER A 282 3.74 -0.50 13.20
N ILE A 283 4.64 -1.07 12.40
CA ILE A 283 6.06 -1.25 12.76
C ILE A 283 6.69 0.06 13.24
N ARG A 284 6.28 1.16 12.66
CA ARG A 284 6.76 2.52 12.96
C ARG A 284 6.30 3.02 14.33
N GLU A 285 5.05 2.80 14.68
CA GLU A 285 4.52 3.12 16.01
C GLU A 285 5.24 2.29 17.08
N LEU A 286 5.51 1.00 16.79
CA LEU A 286 6.31 0.14 17.67
C LEU A 286 7.75 0.63 17.80
N SER A 287 8.37 1.07 16.71
CA SER A 287 9.73 1.64 16.71
C SER A 287 9.84 2.89 17.57
N ALA A 288 8.81 3.76 17.55
CA ALA A 288 8.78 4.97 18.36
C ALA A 288 8.78 4.68 19.87
N HIS A 289 8.29 3.48 20.26
CA HIS A 289 8.20 3.04 21.66
C HIS A 289 9.12 1.86 21.98
N LYS A 290 10.13 1.63 21.15
CA LYS A 290 11.07 0.50 21.19
C LYS A 290 11.65 0.23 22.59
N VAL A 291 12.17 1.25 23.27
CA VAL A 291 12.81 1.11 24.58
C VAL A 291 11.79 0.64 25.63
N LEU A 292 10.63 1.28 25.64
CA LEU A 292 9.53 0.92 26.58
C LEU A 292 9.07 -0.53 26.36
N LEU A 293 8.85 -0.91 25.10
CA LEU A 293 8.35 -2.24 24.76
C LEU A 293 9.38 -3.34 25.01
N ALA A 294 10.67 -3.04 24.78
CA ALA A 294 11.77 -3.97 25.07
C ALA A 294 11.95 -4.19 26.60
N GLU A 295 11.74 -3.16 27.41
CA GLU A 295 11.76 -3.32 28.87
C GLU A 295 10.52 -4.07 29.35
N PHE A 296 9.35 -3.79 28.81
CA PHE A 296 8.12 -4.48 29.14
C PHE A 296 8.17 -5.96 28.78
N ALA A 297 8.78 -6.33 27.67
CA ALA A 297 8.95 -7.74 27.26
C ALA A 297 9.77 -8.59 28.25
N LYS A 298 10.54 -7.96 29.14
CA LYS A 298 11.34 -8.66 30.18
C LYS A 298 10.52 -9.03 31.41
N ILE A 299 9.31 -8.55 31.53
CA ILE A 299 8.41 -8.86 32.66
C ILE A 299 7.89 -10.28 32.49
N ASN A 300 7.89 -11.05 33.58
CA ASN A 300 7.20 -12.34 33.60
C ASN A 300 5.71 -12.12 33.29
N GLU A 301 5.16 -12.95 32.39
CA GLU A 301 3.76 -12.87 31.94
C GLU A 301 3.44 -11.59 31.12
N ALA A 302 4.43 -10.92 30.52
CA ALA A 302 4.25 -9.71 29.70
C ALA A 302 3.12 -9.87 28.66
N MET A 303 3.01 -11.04 28.04
CA MET A 303 1.96 -11.34 27.04
C MET A 303 0.55 -11.39 27.66
N ALA A 304 0.40 -11.94 28.87
CA ALA A 304 -0.90 -11.99 29.55
C ALA A 304 -1.35 -10.57 29.97
N ILE A 305 -0.42 -9.77 30.49
CA ILE A 305 -0.65 -8.38 30.86
C ILE A 305 -1.02 -7.55 29.63
N LEU A 306 -0.30 -7.74 28.51
CA LEU A 306 -0.58 -7.06 27.26
C LEU A 306 -1.96 -7.41 26.71
N ALA A 307 -2.33 -8.69 26.77
CA ALA A 307 -3.63 -9.16 26.33
C ALA A 307 -4.77 -8.51 27.14
N ASP A 308 -4.61 -8.37 28.44
CA ASP A 308 -5.58 -7.70 29.31
C ASP A 308 -5.68 -6.19 28.99
N ILE A 309 -4.54 -5.50 28.80
CA ILE A 309 -4.51 -4.09 28.39
C ILE A 309 -5.26 -3.89 27.08
N CYS A 310 -4.98 -4.72 26.06
CA CYS A 310 -5.63 -4.62 24.76
C CYS A 310 -7.14 -4.94 24.85
N ASN A 311 -7.54 -5.91 25.65
CA ASN A 311 -8.95 -6.23 25.89
C ASN A 311 -9.69 -5.08 26.60
N ARG A 312 -9.06 -4.45 27.60
CA ARG A 312 -9.62 -3.26 28.28
C ARG A 312 -9.73 -2.08 27.32
N ALA A 313 -8.74 -1.90 26.43
CA ALA A 313 -8.76 -0.87 25.41
C ALA A 313 -9.90 -1.08 24.40
N ALA A 314 -10.07 -2.30 23.90
CA ALA A 314 -11.13 -2.67 22.95
C ALA A 314 -12.53 -2.48 23.56
N LYS A 315 -12.77 -2.94 24.80
CA LYS A 315 -14.05 -2.79 25.48
C LYS A 315 -14.46 -1.32 25.72
N ARG A 316 -13.47 -0.43 25.88
CA ARG A 316 -13.70 0.98 26.20
C ARG A 316 -13.45 1.93 25.03
N GLY A 317 -13.21 1.42 23.82
CA GLY A 317 -12.92 2.21 22.63
C GLY A 317 -11.68 3.12 22.78
N ARG A 318 -10.65 2.66 23.51
CA ARG A 318 -9.45 3.45 23.78
C ARG A 318 -8.48 3.43 22.60
N THR A 319 -7.69 4.49 22.48
CA THR A 319 -6.70 4.67 21.40
C THR A 319 -5.42 3.88 21.66
N LYS A 320 -4.60 3.70 20.62
CA LYS A 320 -3.23 3.12 20.71
C LYS A 320 -2.36 3.85 21.74
N GLY A 321 -2.49 5.19 21.82
CA GLY A 321 -1.79 6.00 22.83
C GLY A 321 -2.14 5.61 24.26
N TRP A 322 -3.38 5.24 24.52
CA TRP A 322 -3.80 4.74 25.81
C TRP A 322 -3.15 3.38 26.12
N ILE A 323 -3.03 2.48 25.14
CA ILE A 323 -2.36 1.19 25.31
C ILE A 323 -0.89 1.41 25.70
N ILE A 324 -0.18 2.31 25.03
CA ILE A 324 1.21 2.66 25.36
C ILE A 324 1.34 3.24 26.77
N SER A 325 0.41 4.11 27.16
CA SER A 325 0.38 4.68 28.52
C SER A 325 0.11 3.62 29.58
N ALA A 326 -0.78 2.67 29.29
CA ALA A 326 -1.06 1.55 30.19
C ALA A 326 0.16 0.62 30.34
N ILE A 327 0.84 0.28 29.24
CA ILE A 327 2.10 -0.49 29.26
C ILE A 327 3.15 0.21 30.14
N ARG A 328 3.28 1.53 30.01
CA ARG A 328 4.22 2.32 30.82
C ARG A 328 3.87 2.23 32.31
N SER A 329 2.61 2.40 32.64
CA SER A 329 2.12 2.33 34.03
C SER A 329 2.39 0.96 34.67
N GLU A 330 2.15 -0.12 33.93
CA GLU A 330 2.45 -1.49 34.40
C GLU A 330 3.96 -1.69 34.62
N LEU A 331 4.79 -1.21 33.68
CA LEU A 331 6.26 -1.28 33.82
C LEU A 331 6.75 -0.51 35.05
N ASP A 332 6.20 0.68 35.31
CA ASP A 332 6.58 1.51 36.46
C ASP A 332 6.13 0.88 37.80
N SER A 333 4.96 0.21 37.80
CA SER A 333 4.49 -0.53 38.99
C SER A 333 5.39 -1.75 39.28
N PHE A 334 5.81 -2.47 38.24
CA PHE A 334 6.75 -3.59 38.38
C PHE A 334 8.11 -3.14 38.91
N LYS A 335 8.66 -2.02 38.41
CA LYS A 335 9.92 -1.45 38.89
C LYS A 335 9.86 -1.06 40.37
N ARG A 336 8.71 -0.54 40.84
CA ARG A 336 8.51 -0.19 42.26
C ARG A 336 8.37 -1.42 43.18
N ALA A 337 7.82 -2.52 42.66
CA ALA A 337 7.66 -3.75 43.41
C ALA A 337 8.96 -4.58 43.51
N SER A 338 9.96 -4.26 42.67
CA SER A 338 11.26 -4.95 42.60
C SER A 338 12.38 -4.22 43.36
N VAL A 339 12.06 -3.08 43.99
CA VAL A 339 12.93 -2.31 44.92
C VAL A 339 12.47 -2.55 46.32
#